data_283b83f2d58b34227984cdd7dc00e301
#
_entry.id   283b83f2d58b34227984cdd7dc00e301
#
_cell.length_a   1.000
_cell.length_b   1.000
_cell.length_c   1.000
_cell.angle_alpha   90.00
_cell.angle_beta   90.00
_cell.angle_gamma   90.00
#
_symmetry.space_group_name_H-M   'P 1'
#
loop_
_entity.id
_entity.type
_entity.pdbx_description
1 polymer ?
#
loop_
_entity_poly.entity_id
_entity_poly.type
_entity_poly.pdbx_seq_one_letter_code
_entity_poly.pdbx_strand_id
1 'polypeptide(L)'
;MKKGSPAIGIIGGSGLYEMEELRDATECKIDTPFGATSDTLIGGKVSGRQVYFLPRHGRGHRLLPHELNHRANIYALRSLNVRWIVSVTAVGSLQEKYAPRDVLLPSQFYDRMSLRSDHTFFGKGIAAHISFAEPISTKLRNIIAESARSVRVTVHNGGTYVTMDGPAFSTRAESELNRRNGFDVIGMTNLPEAKLAREAEIALATMAMITDYDCWKVEEEPVSAQTVIGHLMANAETARKVLVDVIPRIPMEPNWPEHSALDSALVTERKLWPATTVKKLKPILRRFL
;
A
#
# COMPACT_ATOMS: atom_id res chain seq x y z
N MET A 1 -13.31 -8.74 23.70
CA MET A 1 -12.41 -9.52 22.81
C MET A 1 -10.97 -9.27 23.26
N LYS A 2 -10.20 -10.32 23.54
CA LYS A 2 -8.75 -10.18 23.82
C LYS A 2 -8.10 -9.44 22.65
N LYS A 3 -7.26 -8.45 22.95
CA LYS A 3 -6.47 -7.76 21.91
C LYS A 3 -5.58 -8.82 21.23
N GLY A 4 -5.91 -9.22 20.01
CA GLY A 4 -5.00 -10.06 19.22
C GLY A 4 -3.65 -9.36 19.07
N SER A 5 -2.58 -10.14 18.95
CA SER A 5 -1.24 -9.59 18.68
C SER A 5 -1.27 -8.69 17.44
N PRO A 6 -0.45 -7.63 17.41
CA PRO A 6 -0.32 -6.79 16.22
C PRO A 6 0.06 -7.62 14.99
N ALA A 7 -0.62 -7.37 13.87
CA ALA A 7 -0.46 -8.12 12.63
C ALA A 7 0.17 -7.25 11.53
N ILE A 8 0.66 -7.91 10.49
CA ILE A 8 1.24 -7.30 9.29
C ILE A 8 0.27 -7.52 8.13
N GLY A 9 -0.04 -6.46 7.39
CA GLY A 9 -0.80 -6.50 6.15
C GLY A 9 0.12 -6.50 4.93
N ILE A 10 -0.22 -7.29 3.95
CA ILE A 10 0.42 -7.29 2.63
C ILE A 10 -0.66 -6.98 1.60
N ILE A 11 -0.49 -5.89 0.86
CA ILE A 11 -1.40 -5.52 -0.23
C ILE A 11 -0.65 -5.68 -1.54
N GLY A 12 -1.21 -6.42 -2.50
CA GLY A 12 -0.56 -6.59 -3.80
C GLY A 12 -1.29 -7.53 -4.74
N GLY A 13 -0.60 -8.06 -5.71
CA GLY A 13 -1.14 -9.04 -6.65
C GLY A 13 -1.48 -10.38 -5.98
N SER A 14 -2.36 -11.16 -6.62
CA SER A 14 -2.86 -12.42 -6.07
C SER A 14 -1.79 -13.51 -5.87
N GLY A 15 -0.68 -13.46 -6.57
CA GLY A 15 0.41 -14.43 -6.41
C GLY A 15 1.26 -14.28 -5.14
N LEU A 16 1.06 -13.21 -4.35
CA LEU A 16 1.91 -12.96 -3.17
C LEU A 16 1.63 -13.89 -1.99
N TYR A 17 0.42 -14.42 -1.84
CA TYR A 17 0.08 -15.35 -0.76
C TYR A 17 0.37 -16.82 -1.12
N GLU A 18 0.74 -17.10 -2.36
CA GLU A 18 1.18 -18.43 -2.82
C GLU A 18 2.66 -18.62 -2.44
N MET A 19 2.97 -18.58 -1.15
CA MET A 19 4.31 -18.79 -0.61
C MET A 19 4.33 -20.00 0.32
N GLU A 20 5.38 -20.81 0.22
CA GLU A 20 5.53 -22.04 1.01
C GLU A 20 5.65 -21.78 2.51
N GLU A 21 6.12 -20.58 2.89
CA GLU A 21 6.30 -20.17 4.29
C GLU A 21 5.00 -19.78 4.98
N LEU A 22 3.90 -19.58 4.24
CA LEU A 22 2.60 -19.25 4.82
C LEU A 22 1.97 -20.50 5.46
N ARG A 23 1.87 -20.50 6.77
CA ARG A 23 1.25 -21.54 7.58
C ARG A 23 -0.14 -21.13 8.06
N ASP A 24 -0.99 -22.13 8.30
CA ASP A 24 -2.36 -21.94 8.84
C ASP A 24 -3.20 -20.97 7.96
N ALA A 25 -3.05 -21.03 6.63
CA ALA A 25 -3.74 -20.14 5.71
C ALA A 25 -5.26 -20.31 5.79
N THR A 26 -5.98 -19.22 6.01
CA THR A 26 -7.44 -19.18 6.11
C THR A 26 -8.01 -17.96 5.41
N GLU A 27 -9.17 -18.11 4.81
CA GLU A 27 -9.92 -16.97 4.26
C GLU A 27 -10.59 -16.16 5.36
N CYS A 28 -10.41 -14.84 5.29
CA CYS A 28 -10.97 -13.88 6.26
C CYS A 28 -11.87 -12.89 5.53
N LYS A 29 -13.17 -13.11 5.58
CA LYS A 29 -14.16 -12.17 5.06
C LYS A 29 -14.49 -11.14 6.14
N ILE A 30 -14.31 -9.87 5.85
CA ILE A 30 -14.57 -8.77 6.78
C ILE A 30 -15.64 -7.85 6.20
N ASP A 31 -16.73 -7.71 6.91
CA ASP A 31 -17.75 -6.73 6.60
C ASP A 31 -17.30 -5.33 7.01
N THR A 32 -17.41 -4.38 6.10
CA THR A 32 -17.01 -3.00 6.37
C THR A 32 -18.16 -2.02 6.14
N PRO A 33 -18.21 -0.89 6.86
CA PRO A 33 -19.21 0.15 6.66
C PRO A 33 -18.96 0.97 5.37
N PHE A 34 -17.94 0.60 4.60
CA PHE A 34 -17.56 1.23 3.33
C PHE A 34 -17.87 0.33 2.12
N GLY A 35 -18.49 -0.83 2.36
CA GLY A 35 -18.76 -1.84 1.35
C GLY A 35 -17.77 -2.99 1.37
N ALA A 36 -17.74 -3.78 0.31
CA ALA A 36 -16.87 -4.93 0.19
C ALA A 36 -15.40 -4.52 -0.01
N THR A 37 -14.49 -5.35 0.49
CA THR A 37 -13.06 -5.31 0.14
C THR A 37 -12.85 -5.78 -1.30
N SER A 38 -11.70 -5.47 -1.89
CA SER A 38 -11.35 -5.91 -3.25
C SER A 38 -11.46 -7.43 -3.44
N ASP A 39 -11.14 -8.17 -2.39
CA ASP A 39 -11.31 -9.63 -2.31
C ASP A 39 -11.38 -10.08 -0.84
N THR A 40 -11.64 -11.35 -0.59
CA THR A 40 -11.46 -12.00 0.70
C THR A 40 -9.97 -11.97 1.06
N LEU A 41 -9.64 -11.57 2.29
CA LEU A 41 -8.27 -11.57 2.78
C LEU A 41 -7.82 -13.00 3.07
N ILE A 42 -6.54 -13.28 2.87
CA ILE A 42 -5.91 -14.54 3.30
C ILE A 42 -5.10 -14.26 4.56
N GLY A 43 -5.53 -14.81 5.68
CA GLY A 43 -4.80 -14.76 6.96
C GLY A 43 -3.93 -15.98 7.15
N GLY A 44 -2.78 -15.84 7.80
CA GLY A 44 -1.90 -16.95 8.12
C GLY A 44 -0.70 -16.48 8.94
N LYS A 45 0.30 -17.35 9.08
CA LYS A 45 1.54 -17.05 9.79
C LYS A 45 2.77 -17.23 8.91
N VAL A 46 3.68 -16.27 8.95
CA VAL A 46 5.02 -16.38 8.36
C VAL A 46 6.03 -16.11 9.47
N SER A 47 6.97 -17.04 9.68
CA SER A 47 7.95 -16.97 10.79
C SER A 47 7.29 -16.69 12.16
N GLY A 48 6.12 -17.28 12.43
CA GLY A 48 5.35 -17.10 13.66
C GLY A 48 4.58 -15.77 13.77
N ARG A 49 4.73 -14.85 12.81
CA ARG A 49 4.04 -13.55 12.76
C ARG A 49 2.70 -13.69 12.05
N GLN A 50 1.64 -13.13 12.65
CA GLN A 50 0.34 -13.05 11.99
C GLN A 50 0.41 -12.09 10.80
N VAL A 51 0.02 -12.57 9.62
CA VAL A 51 -0.03 -11.80 8.37
C VAL A 51 -1.40 -11.88 7.73
N TYR A 52 -1.79 -10.85 6.99
CA TYR A 52 -3.00 -10.80 6.19
C TYR A 52 -2.65 -10.29 4.79
N PHE A 53 -2.94 -11.08 3.78
CA PHE A 53 -2.77 -10.72 2.37
C PHE A 53 -4.10 -10.23 1.80
N LEU A 54 -4.06 -9.12 1.07
CA LEU A 54 -5.19 -8.58 0.34
C LEU A 54 -4.84 -8.47 -1.16
N PRO A 55 -5.48 -9.27 -2.03
CA PRO A 55 -5.38 -9.09 -3.48
C PRO A 55 -6.00 -7.75 -3.89
N ARG A 56 -5.16 -6.74 -4.21
CA ARG A 56 -5.61 -5.35 -4.46
C ARG A 56 -6.68 -5.26 -5.53
N HIS A 57 -6.48 -5.93 -6.66
CA HIS A 57 -7.38 -5.94 -7.81
C HIS A 57 -8.35 -7.14 -7.82
N GLY A 58 -8.45 -7.86 -6.69
CA GLY A 58 -9.15 -9.13 -6.61
C GLY A 58 -8.40 -10.27 -7.31
N ARG A 59 -8.75 -11.50 -6.97
CA ARG A 59 -8.24 -12.69 -7.66
C ARG A 59 -8.66 -12.64 -9.12
N GLY A 60 -7.71 -12.88 -10.05
CA GLY A 60 -7.93 -12.74 -11.48
C GLY A 60 -7.90 -11.31 -12.02
N HIS A 61 -7.44 -10.34 -11.22
CA HIS A 61 -7.28 -8.93 -11.62
C HIS A 61 -8.56 -8.33 -12.21
N ARG A 62 -9.67 -8.46 -11.49
CA ARG A 62 -11.03 -8.10 -11.97
C ARG A 62 -11.41 -6.64 -11.79
N LEU A 63 -10.69 -5.93 -10.91
CA LEU A 63 -11.01 -4.54 -10.56
C LEU A 63 -10.01 -3.58 -11.19
N LEU A 64 -10.51 -2.56 -11.84
CA LEU A 64 -9.70 -1.44 -12.34
C LEU A 64 -9.26 -0.54 -11.17
N PRO A 65 -8.21 0.30 -11.33
CA PRO A 65 -7.72 1.17 -10.26
C PRO A 65 -8.80 2.04 -9.61
N HIS A 66 -9.71 2.60 -10.38
CA HIS A 66 -10.79 3.47 -9.88
C HIS A 66 -11.98 2.70 -9.25
N GLU A 67 -12.04 1.37 -9.42
CA GLU A 67 -13.06 0.51 -8.79
C GLU A 67 -12.58 0.00 -7.41
N LEU A 68 -11.32 0.26 -7.02
CA LEU A 68 -10.76 -0.21 -5.77
C LEU A 68 -11.40 0.52 -4.59
N ASN A 69 -12.03 -0.24 -3.70
CA ASN A 69 -12.58 0.30 -2.46
C ASN A 69 -11.46 0.39 -1.41
N HIS A 70 -10.59 1.39 -1.56
CA HIS A 70 -9.44 1.59 -0.66
C HIS A 70 -9.86 1.75 0.81
N ARG A 71 -11.01 2.42 1.09
CA ARG A 71 -11.51 2.54 2.46
C ARG A 71 -11.89 1.19 3.05
N ALA A 72 -12.61 0.34 2.31
CA ALA A 72 -12.96 -0.99 2.79
C ALA A 72 -11.70 -1.83 3.04
N ASN A 73 -10.74 -1.77 2.13
CA ASN A 73 -9.48 -2.52 2.20
C ASN A 73 -8.68 -2.18 3.47
N ILE A 74 -8.40 -0.90 3.69
CA ILE A 74 -7.61 -0.45 4.85
C ILE A 74 -8.40 -0.62 6.17
N TYR A 75 -9.71 -0.37 6.16
CA TYR A 75 -10.57 -0.60 7.32
C TYR A 75 -10.58 -2.08 7.74
N ALA A 76 -10.69 -3.00 6.79
CA ALA A 76 -10.66 -4.43 7.07
C ALA A 76 -9.33 -4.86 7.72
N LEU A 77 -8.21 -4.42 7.16
CA LEU A 77 -6.88 -4.66 7.74
C LEU A 77 -6.76 -4.07 9.16
N ARG A 78 -7.25 -2.85 9.37
CA ARG A 78 -7.24 -2.22 10.70
C ARG A 78 -8.10 -2.97 11.70
N SER A 79 -9.24 -3.51 11.27
CA SER A 79 -10.15 -4.32 12.10
C SER A 79 -9.49 -5.61 12.58
N LEU A 80 -8.59 -6.17 11.79
CA LEU A 80 -7.76 -7.34 12.09
C LEU A 80 -6.50 -7.00 12.91
N ASN A 81 -6.43 -5.80 13.49
CA ASN A 81 -5.28 -5.30 14.24
C ASN A 81 -3.97 -5.22 13.45
N VAL A 82 -4.05 -5.03 12.14
CA VAL A 82 -2.86 -4.72 11.32
C VAL A 82 -2.29 -3.36 11.75
N ARG A 83 -0.96 -3.32 11.94
CA ARG A 83 -0.23 -2.12 12.35
C ARG A 83 0.88 -1.74 11.36
N TRP A 84 1.26 -2.64 10.49
CA TRP A 84 2.24 -2.41 9.41
C TRP A 84 1.68 -2.94 8.10
N ILE A 85 1.84 -2.19 7.03
CA ILE A 85 1.47 -2.62 5.69
C ILE A 85 2.69 -2.53 4.79
N VAL A 86 3.02 -3.64 4.14
CA VAL A 86 3.90 -3.65 2.96
C VAL A 86 3.01 -3.68 1.73
N SER A 87 3.03 -2.59 0.97
CA SER A 87 2.26 -2.47 -0.28
C SER A 87 3.16 -2.78 -1.46
N VAL A 88 2.85 -3.86 -2.18
CA VAL A 88 3.59 -4.28 -3.38
C VAL A 88 2.79 -3.85 -4.60
N THR A 89 3.42 -3.08 -5.51
CA THR A 89 2.75 -2.51 -6.67
C THR A 89 3.67 -2.51 -7.89
N ALA A 90 3.12 -2.75 -9.07
CA ALA A 90 3.82 -2.56 -10.35
C ALA A 90 3.85 -1.07 -10.69
N VAL A 91 4.95 -0.61 -11.26
CA VAL A 91 5.16 0.80 -11.66
C VAL A 91 5.95 0.90 -12.94
N GLY A 92 5.69 1.97 -13.71
CA GLY A 92 6.57 2.42 -14.79
C GLY A 92 7.72 3.28 -14.24
N SER A 93 8.91 3.10 -14.77
CA SER A 93 10.08 3.93 -14.47
C SER A 93 10.07 5.21 -15.29
N LEU A 94 10.34 6.33 -14.64
CA LEU A 94 10.52 7.65 -15.28
C LEU A 94 12.00 8.05 -15.39
N GLN A 95 12.92 7.20 -14.93
CA GLN A 95 14.35 7.46 -14.91
C GLN A 95 15.13 6.27 -15.46
N GLU A 96 16.14 6.51 -16.28
CA GLU A 96 16.93 5.46 -16.92
C GLU A 96 17.66 4.53 -15.92
N LYS A 97 18.06 5.09 -14.77
CA LYS A 97 18.76 4.36 -13.70
C LYS A 97 17.91 3.31 -12.98
N TYR A 98 16.61 3.30 -13.17
CA TYR A 98 15.68 2.36 -12.52
C TYR A 98 15.16 1.38 -13.58
N ALA A 99 15.84 0.26 -13.71
CA ALA A 99 15.55 -0.72 -14.75
C ALA A 99 14.34 -1.60 -14.41
N PRO A 100 13.62 -2.13 -15.41
CA PRO A 100 12.65 -3.20 -15.21
C PRO A 100 13.25 -4.35 -14.38
N ARG A 101 12.47 -4.86 -13.41
CA ARG A 101 12.82 -5.86 -12.39
C ARG A 101 13.61 -5.34 -11.20
N ASP A 102 14.03 -4.08 -11.18
CA ASP A 102 14.50 -3.43 -9.96
C ASP A 102 13.32 -3.12 -9.03
N VAL A 103 13.63 -2.91 -7.76
CA VAL A 103 12.67 -2.48 -6.73
C VAL A 103 13.00 -1.04 -6.31
N LEU A 104 12.02 -0.15 -6.38
CA LEU A 104 12.14 1.18 -5.80
C LEU A 104 11.27 1.24 -4.53
N LEU A 105 11.84 1.79 -3.46
CA LEU A 105 11.14 2.05 -2.20
C LEU A 105 10.92 3.56 -2.10
N PRO A 106 9.78 4.09 -2.57
CA PRO A 106 9.58 5.54 -2.62
C PRO A 106 9.59 6.14 -1.20
N SER A 107 10.04 7.38 -1.10
CA SER A 107 9.94 8.19 0.11
C SER A 107 8.82 9.22 0.04
N GLN A 108 8.43 9.58 -1.18
CA GLN A 108 7.46 10.64 -1.46
C GLN A 108 6.42 10.21 -2.48
N PHE A 109 5.26 10.89 -2.42
CA PHE A 109 4.21 10.80 -3.43
C PHE A 109 3.94 12.16 -4.06
N TYR A 110 3.59 12.14 -5.34
CA TYR A 110 2.96 13.27 -6.01
C TYR A 110 1.58 12.87 -6.51
N ASP A 111 0.56 13.60 -6.09
CA ASP A 111 -0.85 13.28 -6.32
C ASP A 111 -1.36 13.96 -7.61
N ARG A 112 -1.51 13.19 -8.68
CA ARG A 112 -2.16 13.61 -9.93
C ARG A 112 -3.56 13.05 -10.11
N MET A 113 -4.15 12.48 -9.06
CA MET A 113 -5.49 11.91 -9.12
C MET A 113 -6.55 13.00 -9.06
N SER A 114 -7.59 12.86 -9.86
CA SER A 114 -8.78 13.71 -9.86
C SER A 114 -9.86 13.21 -8.89
N LEU A 115 -10.01 11.90 -8.77
CA LEU A 115 -11.00 11.26 -7.89
C LEU A 115 -10.43 11.12 -6.47
N ARG A 116 -10.96 11.88 -5.50
CA ARG A 116 -10.45 11.96 -4.12
C ARG A 116 -11.50 11.76 -3.04
N SER A 117 -12.74 11.47 -3.39
CA SER A 117 -13.87 11.40 -2.44
C SER A 117 -13.73 10.29 -1.39
N ASP A 118 -12.95 9.25 -1.68
CA ASP A 118 -12.70 8.09 -0.82
C ASP A 118 -11.27 8.00 -0.28
N HIS A 119 -10.51 9.09 -0.34
CA HIS A 119 -9.16 9.20 0.22
C HIS A 119 -9.13 9.53 1.72
N THR A 120 -10.26 9.54 2.42
CA THR A 120 -10.36 9.76 3.86
C THR A 120 -11.46 8.93 4.50
N PHE A 121 -11.26 8.52 5.74
CA PHE A 121 -12.29 7.92 6.59
C PHE A 121 -13.16 8.97 7.28
N PHE A 122 -12.61 10.17 7.48
CA PHE A 122 -13.22 11.24 8.25
C PHE A 122 -14.25 12.04 7.44
N GLY A 123 -14.95 12.91 8.11
CA GLY A 123 -16.14 13.61 7.62
C GLY A 123 -17.37 13.22 8.43
N LYS A 124 -18.57 13.61 7.97
CA LYS A 124 -19.82 13.29 8.66
C LYS A 124 -19.82 13.62 10.17
N GLY A 125 -19.25 14.78 10.51
CA GLY A 125 -19.19 15.32 11.88
C GLY A 125 -17.91 15.06 12.66
N ILE A 126 -16.92 14.37 12.09
CA ILE A 126 -15.57 14.26 12.66
C ILE A 126 -14.57 14.72 11.61
N ALA A 127 -13.89 15.84 11.86
CA ALA A 127 -12.82 16.36 11.01
C ALA A 127 -11.47 15.95 11.56
N ALA A 128 -10.59 15.51 10.65
CA ALA A 128 -9.20 15.19 10.96
C ALA A 128 -8.29 15.64 9.82
N HIS A 129 -7.10 16.13 10.17
CA HIS A 129 -6.06 16.53 9.23
C HIS A 129 -4.75 15.86 9.62
N ILE A 130 -4.45 14.71 9.02
CA ILE A 130 -3.20 13.99 9.27
C ILE A 130 -1.99 14.75 8.74
N SER A 131 -0.89 14.73 9.50
CA SER A 131 0.41 15.14 8.98
C SER A 131 0.90 14.13 7.92
N PHE A 132 1.26 14.64 6.73
CA PHE A 132 1.57 13.78 5.58
C PHE A 132 2.81 14.23 4.79
N ALA A 133 3.65 15.09 5.37
CA ALA A 133 4.93 15.51 4.76
C ALA A 133 5.85 14.30 4.52
N GLU A 134 5.83 13.31 5.43
CA GLU A 134 6.49 12.03 5.29
C GLU A 134 5.44 10.93 5.10
N PRO A 135 4.98 10.67 3.88
CA PRO A 135 3.83 9.80 3.62
C PRO A 135 4.14 8.32 3.84
N ILE A 136 5.39 7.92 3.73
CA ILE A 136 5.90 6.56 3.87
C ILE A 136 6.60 6.39 5.23
N SER A 137 6.36 5.26 5.90
CA SER A 137 7.10 4.91 7.11
C SER A 137 8.58 4.67 6.80
N THR A 138 9.44 5.60 7.22
CA THR A 138 10.88 5.50 6.99
C THR A 138 11.49 4.27 7.66
N LYS A 139 11.00 3.92 8.87
CA LYS A 139 11.48 2.72 9.57
C LYS A 139 11.14 1.45 8.82
N LEU A 140 9.89 1.30 8.36
CA LEU A 140 9.48 0.11 7.60
C LEU A 140 10.19 0.05 6.24
N ARG A 141 10.33 1.19 5.55
CA ARG A 141 11.07 1.30 4.29
C ARG A 141 12.53 0.85 4.43
N ASN A 142 13.20 1.24 5.50
CA ASN A 142 14.59 0.84 5.75
C ASN A 142 14.70 -0.67 6.03
N ILE A 143 13.78 -1.25 6.80
CA ILE A 143 13.72 -2.71 7.01
C ILE A 143 13.56 -3.44 5.66
N ILE A 144 12.67 -2.95 4.79
CA ILE A 144 12.49 -3.53 3.45
C ILE A 144 13.77 -3.40 2.62
N ALA A 145 14.46 -2.24 2.67
CA ALA A 145 15.69 -2.03 1.94
C ALA A 145 16.83 -2.98 2.39
N GLU A 146 16.97 -3.19 3.69
CA GLU A 146 17.94 -4.13 4.25
C GLU A 146 17.62 -5.56 3.84
N SER A 147 16.35 -5.96 3.93
CA SER A 147 15.88 -7.27 3.52
C SER A 147 16.10 -7.54 2.03
N ALA A 148 15.78 -6.58 1.16
CA ALA A 148 16.00 -6.71 -0.28
C ALA A 148 17.50 -6.93 -0.61
N ARG A 149 18.39 -6.20 0.07
CA ARG A 149 19.84 -6.39 -0.09
C ARG A 149 20.30 -7.75 0.43
N SER A 150 19.77 -8.24 1.55
CA SER A 150 20.13 -9.55 2.13
C SER A 150 19.80 -10.70 1.19
N VAL A 151 18.71 -10.58 0.42
CA VAL A 151 18.31 -11.56 -0.59
C VAL A 151 18.80 -11.23 -2.02
N ARG A 152 19.75 -10.29 -2.13
CA ARG A 152 20.45 -9.90 -3.37
C ARG A 152 19.51 -9.35 -4.47
N VAL A 153 18.50 -8.59 -4.08
CA VAL A 153 17.62 -7.85 -4.99
C VAL A 153 18.16 -6.45 -5.20
N THR A 154 18.20 -5.99 -6.44
CA THR A 154 18.53 -4.60 -6.75
C THR A 154 17.44 -3.68 -6.21
N VAL A 155 17.80 -2.84 -5.24
CA VAL A 155 16.86 -1.96 -4.54
C VAL A 155 17.35 -0.53 -4.49
N HIS A 156 16.47 0.39 -4.85
CA HIS A 156 16.67 1.83 -4.78
C HIS A 156 15.83 2.39 -3.62
N ASN A 157 16.47 3.00 -2.63
CA ASN A 157 15.81 3.46 -1.40
C ASN A 157 15.63 4.99 -1.43
N GLY A 158 14.45 5.45 -1.74
CA GLY A 158 14.06 6.84 -1.91
C GLY A 158 13.37 7.08 -3.24
N GLY A 159 13.05 8.35 -3.53
CA GLY A 159 12.42 8.76 -4.78
C GLY A 159 10.95 9.12 -4.62
N THR A 160 10.41 9.73 -5.68
CA THR A 160 9.03 10.21 -5.76
C THR A 160 8.19 9.34 -6.68
N TYR A 161 7.11 8.81 -6.13
CA TYR A 161 6.09 8.07 -6.86
C TYR A 161 4.97 9.02 -7.26
N VAL A 162 4.76 9.25 -8.56
CA VAL A 162 3.60 9.98 -9.06
C VAL A 162 2.42 9.04 -9.24
N THR A 163 1.25 9.41 -8.69
CA THR A 163 0.03 8.60 -8.79
C THR A 163 -0.96 9.23 -9.73
N MET A 164 -1.47 8.46 -10.70
CA MET A 164 -2.50 8.83 -11.66
C MET A 164 -3.75 7.96 -11.53
N ASP A 165 -4.88 8.41 -12.06
CA ASP A 165 -6.16 7.68 -11.97
C ASP A 165 -6.17 6.35 -12.76
N GLY A 166 -5.56 6.31 -13.96
CA GLY A 166 -5.76 5.21 -14.90
C GLY A 166 -7.20 5.15 -15.43
N PRO A 167 -7.69 4.03 -16.05
CA PRO A 167 -6.91 2.81 -16.34
C PRO A 167 -5.97 2.95 -17.55
N ALA A 168 -6.09 4.02 -18.34
CA ALA A 168 -5.15 4.27 -19.43
C ALA A 168 -3.75 4.57 -18.88
N PHE A 169 -2.73 4.05 -19.55
CA PHE A 169 -1.34 4.43 -19.28
C PHE A 169 -1.08 5.89 -19.71
N SER A 170 0.08 6.42 -19.35
CA SER A 170 0.49 7.77 -19.70
C SER A 170 0.49 8.00 -21.21
N THR A 171 0.08 9.19 -21.61
CA THR A 171 0.50 9.73 -22.93
C THR A 171 1.99 10.07 -22.88
N ARG A 172 2.67 10.12 -24.03
CA ARG A 172 4.07 10.53 -24.10
C ARG A 172 4.30 11.92 -23.50
N ALA A 173 3.39 12.84 -23.73
CA ALA A 173 3.49 14.20 -23.18
C ALA A 173 3.41 14.22 -21.64
N GLU A 174 2.55 13.37 -21.05
CA GLU A 174 2.46 13.22 -19.59
C GLU A 174 3.73 12.59 -19.02
N SER A 175 4.23 11.54 -19.67
CA SER A 175 5.46 10.86 -19.26
C SER A 175 6.67 11.81 -19.30
N GLU A 176 6.84 12.56 -20.38
CA GLU A 176 7.89 13.57 -20.50
C GLU A 176 7.75 14.69 -19.44
N LEU A 177 6.53 15.16 -19.17
CA LEU A 177 6.28 16.15 -18.12
C LEU A 177 6.67 15.61 -16.74
N ASN A 178 6.29 14.37 -16.42
CA ASN A 178 6.65 13.72 -15.16
C ASN A 178 8.17 13.60 -15.01
N ARG A 179 8.88 13.24 -16.10
CA ARG A 179 10.35 13.16 -16.10
C ARG A 179 11.01 14.52 -15.87
N ARG A 180 10.52 15.57 -16.56
CA ARG A 180 11.04 16.95 -16.39
C ARG A 180 10.85 17.45 -14.97
N ASN A 181 9.78 17.02 -14.28
CA ASN A 181 9.54 17.33 -12.87
C ASN A 181 10.42 16.52 -11.91
N GLY A 182 11.25 15.61 -12.42
CA GLY A 182 12.15 14.80 -11.60
C GLY A 182 11.49 13.67 -10.83
N PHE A 183 10.29 13.24 -11.25
CA PHE A 183 9.65 12.07 -10.63
C PHE A 183 10.37 10.78 -11.03
N ASP A 184 10.29 9.78 -10.16
CA ASP A 184 11.10 8.56 -10.31
C ASP A 184 10.29 7.39 -10.88
N VAL A 185 9.07 7.17 -10.41
CA VAL A 185 8.16 6.12 -10.88
C VAL A 185 6.73 6.60 -10.95
N ILE A 186 5.91 5.91 -11.76
CA ILE A 186 4.48 6.19 -11.94
C ILE A 186 3.63 4.94 -11.71
N GLY A 187 2.47 5.12 -11.07
CA GLY A 187 1.47 4.07 -10.86
C GLY A 187 0.10 4.63 -10.51
N MET A 188 -0.86 3.75 -10.17
CA MET A 188 -2.28 4.13 -10.13
C MET A 188 -2.97 3.96 -8.77
N THR A 189 -2.35 3.26 -7.77
CA THR A 189 -3.13 2.74 -6.64
C THR A 189 -2.62 3.13 -5.26
N ASN A 190 -1.36 3.53 -5.14
CA ASN A 190 -0.66 3.48 -3.86
C ASN A 190 -0.91 4.67 -2.93
N LEU A 191 -1.16 5.85 -3.48
CA LEU A 191 -1.37 7.05 -2.66
C LEU A 191 -2.67 7.01 -1.84
N PRO A 192 -3.84 6.55 -2.36
CA PRO A 192 -5.02 6.38 -1.52
C PRO A 192 -4.77 5.42 -0.36
N GLU A 193 -4.03 4.31 -0.59
CA GLU A 193 -3.64 3.37 0.46
C GLU A 193 -2.82 4.06 1.56
N ALA A 194 -1.83 4.87 1.18
CA ALA A 194 -0.94 5.54 2.14
C ALA A 194 -1.68 6.58 3.00
N LYS A 195 -2.57 7.39 2.40
CA LYS A 195 -3.41 8.36 3.15
C LYS A 195 -4.29 7.65 4.17
N LEU A 196 -5.01 6.62 3.74
CA LEU A 196 -5.92 5.85 4.58
C LEU A 196 -5.18 5.03 5.65
N ALA A 197 -4.02 4.46 5.33
CA ALA A 197 -3.19 3.78 6.31
C ALA A 197 -2.74 4.74 7.43
N ARG A 198 -2.34 5.99 7.09
CA ARG A 198 -1.98 7.01 8.06
C ARG A 198 -3.16 7.38 8.96
N GLU A 199 -4.35 7.58 8.40
CA GLU A 199 -5.58 7.83 9.18
C GLU A 199 -5.98 6.62 10.05
N ALA A 200 -5.66 5.41 9.62
CA ALA A 200 -5.88 4.19 10.40
C ALA A 200 -4.75 3.89 11.41
N GLU A 201 -3.78 4.78 11.57
CA GLU A 201 -2.61 4.58 12.44
C GLU A 201 -1.83 3.30 12.11
N ILE A 202 -1.63 3.04 10.82
CA ILE A 202 -0.86 1.93 10.28
C ILE A 202 0.39 2.48 9.59
N ALA A 203 1.57 1.97 9.95
CA ALA A 203 2.80 2.28 9.24
C ALA A 203 2.79 1.57 7.88
N LEU A 204 2.88 2.32 6.78
CA LEU A 204 2.90 1.78 5.43
C LEU A 204 4.24 2.08 4.75
N ALA A 205 4.77 1.10 4.03
CA ALA A 205 5.84 1.28 3.06
C ALA A 205 5.55 0.50 1.78
N THR A 206 6.08 1.02 0.67
CA THR A 206 5.82 0.50 -0.67
C THR A 206 7.04 -0.18 -1.23
N MET A 207 6.83 -1.34 -1.85
CA MET A 207 7.74 -1.99 -2.78
C MET A 207 7.21 -1.73 -4.20
N ALA A 208 7.74 -0.71 -4.86
CA ALA A 208 7.41 -0.41 -6.24
C ALA A 208 8.27 -1.29 -7.15
N MET A 209 7.63 -2.29 -7.75
CA MET A 209 8.25 -3.28 -8.63
C MET A 209 8.24 -2.73 -10.05
N ILE A 210 9.39 -2.40 -10.60
CA ILE A 210 9.50 -1.78 -11.91
C ILE A 210 9.23 -2.83 -13.00
N THR A 211 8.28 -2.51 -13.89
CA THR A 211 7.88 -3.40 -14.99
C THR A 211 8.34 -2.90 -16.35
N ASP A 212 8.47 -1.58 -16.51
CA ASP A 212 8.75 -0.92 -17.79
C ASP A 212 9.32 0.49 -17.57
N TYR A 213 9.65 1.18 -18.66
CA TYR A 213 10.10 2.57 -18.65
C TYR A 213 9.00 3.58 -19.00
N ASP A 214 7.75 3.28 -18.64
CA ASP A 214 6.60 4.06 -19.08
C ASP A 214 6.62 4.20 -20.63
N CYS A 215 6.16 5.31 -21.21
CA CYS A 215 6.16 5.48 -22.68
C CYS A 215 7.20 6.48 -23.20
N TRP A 216 8.15 6.92 -22.38
CA TRP A 216 9.16 7.90 -22.77
C TRP A 216 10.35 7.29 -23.51
N LYS A 217 10.67 6.02 -23.28
CA LYS A 217 11.82 5.36 -23.89
C LYS A 217 11.41 4.77 -25.25
N VAL A 218 11.64 5.53 -26.29
CA VAL A 218 11.13 5.27 -27.65
C VAL A 218 11.72 4.01 -28.28
N GLU A 219 12.88 3.57 -27.82
CA GLU A 219 13.60 2.39 -28.33
C GLU A 219 13.04 1.06 -27.79
N GLU A 220 12.15 1.13 -26.81
CA GLU A 220 11.46 -0.04 -26.24
C GLU A 220 10.03 -0.14 -26.80
N GLU A 221 9.50 -1.37 -26.84
CA GLU A 221 8.10 -1.57 -27.26
C GLU A 221 7.15 -0.77 -26.35
N PRO A 222 6.06 -0.23 -26.90
CA PRO A 222 5.06 0.46 -26.10
C PRO A 222 4.59 -0.40 -24.94
N VAL A 223 4.37 0.21 -23.77
CA VAL A 223 3.86 -0.49 -22.58
C VAL A 223 2.56 -1.21 -22.96
N SER A 224 2.60 -2.53 -22.93
CA SER A 224 1.45 -3.39 -23.19
C SER A 224 1.08 -4.17 -21.94
N ALA A 225 -0.18 -4.57 -21.82
CA ALA A 225 -0.62 -5.41 -20.71
C ALA A 225 0.17 -6.74 -20.66
N GLN A 226 0.55 -7.30 -21.82
CA GLN A 226 1.33 -8.52 -21.92
C GLN A 226 2.75 -8.35 -21.35
N THR A 227 3.44 -7.26 -21.70
CA THR A 227 4.79 -6.95 -21.18
C THR A 227 4.76 -6.77 -19.68
N VAL A 228 3.77 -6.04 -19.16
CA VAL A 228 3.55 -5.83 -17.73
C VAL A 228 3.30 -7.17 -17.01
N ILE A 229 2.45 -8.06 -17.57
CA ILE A 229 2.15 -9.37 -16.97
C ILE A 229 3.41 -10.26 -16.91
N GLY A 230 4.23 -10.27 -17.97
CA GLY A 230 5.47 -11.05 -17.98
C GLY A 230 6.44 -10.64 -16.86
N HIS A 231 6.62 -9.35 -16.63
CA HIS A 231 7.44 -8.84 -15.52
C HIS A 231 6.77 -9.03 -14.15
N LEU A 232 5.44 -8.99 -14.06
CA LEU A 232 4.71 -9.19 -12.82
C LEU A 232 4.98 -10.56 -12.17
N MET A 233 5.09 -11.64 -12.96
CA MET A 233 5.35 -12.98 -12.40
C MET A 233 6.74 -13.06 -11.77
N ALA A 234 7.77 -12.55 -12.47
CA ALA A 234 9.13 -12.51 -11.92
C ALA A 234 9.23 -11.57 -10.71
N ASN A 235 8.54 -10.44 -10.76
CA ASN A 235 8.47 -9.49 -9.67
C ASN A 235 7.72 -10.05 -8.45
N ALA A 236 6.68 -10.88 -8.65
CA ALA A 236 5.98 -11.55 -7.54
C ALA A 236 6.90 -12.51 -6.78
N GLU A 237 7.74 -13.29 -7.49
CA GLU A 237 8.75 -14.15 -6.85
C GLU A 237 9.77 -13.32 -6.06
N THR A 238 10.29 -12.24 -6.67
CA THR A 238 11.20 -11.32 -5.99
C THR A 238 10.56 -10.73 -4.73
N ALA A 239 9.31 -10.25 -4.84
CA ALA A 239 8.58 -9.69 -3.71
C ALA A 239 8.38 -10.72 -2.59
N ARG A 240 8.04 -11.99 -2.92
CA ARG A 240 7.92 -13.05 -1.91
C ARG A 240 9.22 -13.28 -1.16
N LYS A 241 10.36 -13.39 -1.86
CA LYS A 241 11.68 -13.54 -1.22
C LYS A 241 11.99 -12.40 -0.24
N VAL A 242 11.70 -11.16 -0.63
CA VAL A 242 11.89 -10.00 0.24
C VAL A 242 10.92 -10.04 1.42
N LEU A 243 9.64 -10.35 1.21
CA LEU A 243 8.63 -10.40 2.27
C LEU A 243 8.95 -11.45 3.35
N VAL A 244 9.45 -12.62 2.98
CA VAL A 244 9.86 -13.68 3.93
C VAL A 244 10.96 -13.18 4.87
N ASP A 245 11.89 -12.36 4.39
CA ASP A 245 12.96 -11.76 5.19
C ASP A 245 12.49 -10.53 5.98
N VAL A 246 11.58 -9.71 5.42
CA VAL A 246 11.02 -8.50 6.05
C VAL A 246 10.16 -8.83 7.27
N ILE A 247 9.25 -9.80 7.14
CA ILE A 247 8.22 -10.08 8.15
C ILE A 247 8.80 -10.33 9.55
N PRO A 248 9.82 -11.18 9.76
CA PRO A 248 10.40 -11.39 11.08
C PRO A 248 11.17 -10.17 11.63
N ARG A 249 11.65 -9.27 10.78
CA ARG A 249 12.40 -8.06 11.19
C ARG A 249 11.50 -6.93 11.68
N ILE A 250 10.20 -6.93 11.34
CA ILE A 250 9.25 -5.94 11.84
C ILE A 250 9.06 -6.15 13.35
N PRO A 251 9.20 -5.10 14.20
CA PRO A 251 9.06 -5.25 15.65
C PRO A 251 7.68 -5.75 16.07
N MET A 252 7.61 -6.37 17.25
CA MET A 252 6.34 -6.87 17.81
C MET A 252 5.44 -5.73 18.31
N GLU A 253 6.04 -4.63 18.78
CA GLU A 253 5.33 -3.52 19.40
C GLU A 253 5.17 -2.34 18.42
N PRO A 254 3.94 -1.87 18.18
CA PRO A 254 3.66 -0.73 17.30
C PRO A 254 3.90 0.60 18.06
N ASN A 255 5.14 1.07 18.07
CA ASN A 255 5.57 2.30 18.77
C ASN A 255 6.19 3.36 17.85
N TRP A 256 5.92 3.29 16.54
CA TRP A 256 6.40 4.28 15.58
C TRP A 256 5.45 5.49 15.49
N PRO A 257 5.91 6.66 14.98
CA PRO A 257 5.07 7.86 14.90
C PRO A 257 3.73 7.65 14.18
N GLU A 258 3.72 6.82 13.14
CA GLU A 258 2.51 6.51 12.38
C GLU A 258 1.41 5.86 13.26
N HIS A 259 1.80 5.14 14.32
CA HIS A 259 0.86 4.45 15.21
C HIS A 259 0.12 5.36 16.19
N SER A 260 0.45 6.66 16.19
CA SER A 260 -0.21 7.72 16.97
C SER A 260 -0.56 8.93 16.10
N ALA A 261 -0.69 8.74 14.78
CA ALA A 261 -0.91 9.83 13.82
C ALA A 261 -2.18 10.65 14.09
N LEU A 262 -3.19 10.09 14.75
CA LEU A 262 -4.43 10.78 15.07
C LEU A 262 -4.34 11.66 16.32
N ASP A 263 -3.29 11.57 17.15
CA ASP A 263 -3.18 12.36 18.39
C ASP A 263 -3.19 13.86 18.12
N SER A 264 -2.60 14.29 17.02
CA SER A 264 -2.55 15.69 16.59
C SER A 264 -3.46 15.99 15.38
N ALA A 265 -4.18 15.02 14.86
CA ALA A 265 -4.94 15.16 13.62
C ALA A 265 -6.43 15.48 13.85
N LEU A 266 -7.01 15.01 14.95
CA LEU A 266 -8.44 15.17 15.24
C LEU A 266 -8.74 16.61 15.66
N VAL A 267 -9.55 17.31 14.85
CA VAL A 267 -9.90 18.72 15.06
C VAL A 267 -11.23 18.87 15.81
N THR A 268 -12.22 18.01 15.49
CA THR A 268 -13.54 18.06 16.15
C THR A 268 -13.43 17.60 17.61
N GLU A 269 -13.91 18.43 18.55
CA GLU A 269 -13.98 18.07 19.96
C GLU A 269 -14.78 16.77 20.14
N ARG A 270 -14.29 15.88 21.00
CA ARG A 270 -14.89 14.54 21.23
C ARG A 270 -16.36 14.59 21.62
N LYS A 271 -16.78 15.59 22.40
CA LYS A 271 -18.17 15.76 22.81
C LYS A 271 -19.14 16.02 21.66
N LEU A 272 -18.63 16.46 20.50
CA LEU A 272 -19.41 16.76 19.30
C LEU A 272 -19.44 15.59 18.30
N TRP A 273 -18.75 14.47 18.60
CA TRP A 273 -18.69 13.34 17.67
C TRP A 273 -20.05 12.66 17.55
N PRO A 274 -20.62 12.54 16.33
CA PRO A 274 -21.87 11.83 16.13
C PRO A 274 -21.72 10.33 16.45
N ALA A 275 -22.61 9.78 17.25
CA ALA A 275 -22.55 8.36 17.66
C ALA A 275 -22.53 7.40 16.45
N THR A 276 -23.24 7.74 15.38
CA THR A 276 -23.26 6.96 14.12
C THR A 276 -21.89 6.91 13.45
N THR A 277 -21.19 8.06 13.40
CA THR A 277 -19.84 8.15 12.83
C THR A 277 -18.82 7.44 13.70
N VAL A 278 -18.92 7.58 15.03
CA VAL A 278 -18.08 6.85 15.98
C VAL A 278 -18.25 5.34 15.82
N LYS A 279 -19.51 4.86 15.74
CA LYS A 279 -19.79 3.43 15.49
C LYS A 279 -19.17 2.96 14.17
N LYS A 280 -19.32 3.74 13.11
CA LYS A 280 -18.75 3.45 11.79
C LYS A 280 -17.23 3.38 11.81
N LEU A 281 -16.56 4.27 12.52
CA LEU A 281 -15.09 4.38 12.59
C LEU A 281 -14.46 3.68 13.79
N LYS A 282 -15.19 2.80 14.49
CA LYS A 282 -14.74 2.18 15.74
C LYS A 282 -13.33 1.56 15.69
N PRO A 283 -12.91 0.79 14.68
CA PRO A 283 -11.55 0.25 14.63
C PRO A 283 -10.47 1.34 14.50
N ILE A 284 -10.77 2.44 13.79
CA ILE A 284 -9.87 3.57 13.56
C ILE A 284 -9.74 4.43 14.81
N LEU A 285 -10.88 4.76 15.43
CA LEU A 285 -10.94 5.59 16.65
C LEU A 285 -10.68 4.82 17.95
N ARG A 286 -10.30 3.54 17.87
CA ARG A 286 -10.23 2.62 19.03
C ARG A 286 -9.44 3.17 20.23
N ARG A 287 -8.37 3.96 19.99
CA ARG A 287 -7.55 4.55 21.07
C ARG A 287 -8.24 5.70 21.79
N PHE A 288 -9.28 6.27 21.21
CA PHE A 288 -10.02 7.43 21.71
C PHE A 288 -11.37 7.08 22.31
N LEU A 289 -11.76 5.81 22.28
CA LEU A 289 -13.02 5.28 22.83
C LEU A 289 -12.79 4.59 24.17
#